data_0aeb1b7e0a961283708b368ca28cca43
#
_entry.id   0aeb1b7e0a961283708b368ca28cca43
#
_cell.length_a   1.000
_cell.length_b   1.000
_cell.length_c   1.000
_cell.angle_alpha   90.00
_cell.angle_beta   90.00
_cell.angle_gamma   90.00
#
_symmetry.space_group_name_H-M   'P 1'
#
loop_
_entity.id
_entity.type
_entity.pdbx_description
1 polymer ?
#
loop_
_entity_poly.entity_id
_entity_poly.type
_entity_poly.pdbx_seq_one_letter_code
_entity_poly.pdbx_strand_id
1 'polypeptide(L)'
;HFRKKKATQRRLKMSSPYRAEEEEEEDDDASGVSGNEEKNARWRRLYEHKLESLLKEPSVDYRHSAEKLSILVKSGLLEFTDLTRNPERFFLAHRLLVRKGFEQGPGFSIRFTVEYNLFGGTILELGNERQKLNLQKVRERGELGCFALTEKLAGVNSGLIVQTTCTWSQREKRFTLKTPSENARKVWISQGLVATRAVVIAELIVRGRNHGPHAFLVNMRKQRLGPLNPNIKVGDMGDKTTGNDLDNAWIEFDSVKLPYSSLLDKHDGIDVRTGAYVQKNTALGMNERHLTNMDRIGQRLYTGRVAVAQGAHEFRKRLFYKTKAFADQKETWNFSEKNNGGEGMMDKAVDIAASNVTNKRFGGRRRSKYNTTSAETVATELVSHVRGPPLSQVPQLRQLFLVAKQQEMKMDAFLVNVERKLCISLRKKERASKSLVDAIAAAKILAVEDAIDLTHRLRQETGSYALMAHTGFEHSDFLICCKFAEGDSRILELKLARDRVKTKNPNEREPERVAREKLIEGLRADQAQGMTIQKAWRRRWREAYELAEIAARAIVDDWNEQADAEHNAEQILSRL
;
A
#
# COMPACT_ATOMS: atom_id res chain seq x y z
N HIS A 1 -31.77 -59.51 24.32
CA HIS A 1 -32.43 -58.83 23.18
C HIS A 1 -32.11 -57.33 23.17
N PHE A 2 -31.01 -56.95 22.51
CA PHE A 2 -30.63 -55.55 22.26
C PHE A 2 -30.95 -55.22 20.81
N ARG A 3 -31.93 -54.38 20.57
CA ARG A 3 -32.16 -53.73 19.27
C ARG A 3 -31.42 -52.37 19.24
N LYS A 4 -30.45 -52.26 18.35
CA LYS A 4 -29.71 -51.04 18.01
C LYS A 4 -30.66 -50.01 17.37
N LYS A 5 -30.86 -48.83 18.00
CA LYS A 5 -31.36 -47.62 17.33
C LYS A 5 -30.20 -46.88 16.75
N LYS A 6 -30.11 -46.84 15.40
CA LYS A 6 -29.24 -45.93 14.66
C LYS A 6 -29.86 -44.53 14.71
N ALA A 7 -29.28 -43.59 15.42
CA ALA A 7 -29.59 -42.18 15.31
C ALA A 7 -28.87 -41.61 14.08
N THR A 8 -29.62 -41.22 13.09
CA THR A 8 -29.15 -40.54 11.88
C THR A 8 -28.89 -39.08 12.24
N GLN A 9 -27.62 -38.71 12.52
CA GLN A 9 -27.20 -37.32 12.54
C GLN A 9 -27.21 -36.79 11.11
N ARG A 10 -28.23 -36.03 10.72
CA ARG A 10 -28.18 -35.16 9.55
C ARG A 10 -27.18 -34.04 9.84
N ARG A 11 -25.96 -34.19 9.33
CA ARG A 11 -25.03 -33.05 9.15
C ARG A 11 -25.70 -32.08 8.14
N LEU A 12 -26.10 -30.92 8.61
CA LEU A 12 -26.37 -29.77 7.76
C LEU A 12 -25.01 -29.37 7.10
N LYS A 13 -24.77 -29.85 5.88
CA LYS A 13 -23.76 -29.28 5.01
C LYS A 13 -24.27 -27.91 4.60
N MET A 14 -23.79 -26.84 5.19
CA MET A 14 -23.85 -25.52 4.57
C MET A 14 -22.88 -25.57 3.38
N SER A 15 -23.40 -25.86 2.21
CA SER A 15 -22.69 -25.73 0.94
C SER A 15 -22.49 -24.24 0.66
N SER A 16 -21.23 -23.83 0.50
CA SER A 16 -20.89 -22.53 -0.10
C SER A 16 -21.54 -22.48 -1.49
N PRO A 17 -22.23 -21.39 -1.86
CA PRO A 17 -22.82 -21.28 -3.21
C PRO A 17 -21.81 -21.34 -4.36
N TYR A 18 -20.51 -21.37 -4.05
CA TYR A 18 -19.41 -21.48 -5.02
C TYR A 18 -18.91 -22.90 -5.31
N ARG A 19 -19.38 -23.92 -4.57
CA ARG A 19 -18.90 -25.31 -4.75
C ARG A 19 -19.59 -26.05 -5.89
N ALA A 20 -20.69 -25.53 -6.41
CA ALA A 20 -21.43 -26.12 -7.53
C ALA A 20 -20.84 -25.79 -8.91
N GLU A 21 -19.88 -24.84 -9.00
CA GLU A 21 -19.29 -24.40 -10.26
C GLU A 21 -17.92 -25.06 -10.57
N GLU A 22 -17.35 -25.86 -9.65
CA GLU A 22 -16.05 -26.55 -9.89
C GLU A 22 -16.19 -27.89 -10.67
N GLU A 23 -17.39 -28.41 -10.86
CA GLU A 23 -17.62 -29.68 -11.57
C GLU A 23 -18.04 -29.51 -13.05
N GLU A 24 -18.21 -28.27 -13.55
CA GLU A 24 -18.61 -27.99 -14.94
C GLU A 24 -17.50 -27.44 -15.86
N GLU A 25 -16.22 -27.50 -15.45
CA GLU A 25 -15.11 -26.87 -16.23
C GLU A 25 -14.44 -27.78 -17.29
N GLU A 26 -15.01 -28.90 -17.70
CA GLU A 26 -14.34 -29.78 -18.71
C GLU A 26 -14.85 -29.71 -20.15
N ASP A 27 -15.92 -28.97 -20.47
CA ASP A 27 -16.34 -28.87 -21.89
C ASP A 27 -16.91 -27.47 -22.21
N ASP A 28 -16.10 -26.54 -22.72
CA ASP A 28 -16.55 -25.49 -23.68
C ASP A 28 -15.37 -24.65 -24.20
N ASP A 29 -14.79 -25.09 -25.32
CA ASP A 29 -13.68 -24.42 -26.02
C ASP A 29 -14.17 -23.66 -27.27
N ALA A 30 -15.13 -22.74 -27.14
CA ALA A 30 -15.50 -21.83 -28.24
C ALA A 30 -16.22 -20.51 -27.81
N SER A 31 -16.58 -20.31 -26.54
CA SER A 31 -17.27 -19.07 -26.07
C SER A 31 -16.54 -18.35 -24.92
N GLY A 32 -15.26 -18.63 -24.74
CA GLY A 32 -14.50 -18.37 -23.51
C GLY A 32 -14.34 -16.91 -23.06
N VAL A 33 -14.48 -15.91 -23.95
CA VAL A 33 -14.22 -14.49 -23.57
C VAL A 33 -15.44 -13.88 -22.87
N SER A 34 -16.64 -14.11 -23.35
CA SER A 34 -17.86 -13.52 -22.75
C SER A 34 -18.22 -14.15 -21.40
N GLY A 35 -18.01 -15.44 -21.22
CA GLY A 35 -18.27 -16.14 -19.97
C GLY A 35 -17.33 -15.73 -18.81
N ASN A 36 -16.08 -15.41 -19.12
CA ASN A 36 -15.10 -14.96 -18.10
C ASN A 36 -15.35 -13.52 -17.64
N GLU A 37 -15.79 -12.64 -18.53
CA GLU A 37 -16.16 -11.28 -18.20
C GLU A 37 -17.40 -11.23 -17.30
N GLU A 38 -18.40 -12.07 -17.58
CA GLU A 38 -19.61 -12.17 -16.76
C GLU A 38 -19.33 -12.73 -15.37
N LYS A 39 -18.50 -13.77 -15.25
CA LYS A 39 -18.02 -14.35 -13.98
C LYS A 39 -17.30 -13.27 -13.15
N ASN A 40 -16.42 -12.46 -13.75
CA ASN A 40 -15.70 -11.40 -13.06
C ASN A 40 -16.62 -10.24 -12.67
N ALA A 41 -17.58 -9.87 -13.50
CA ALA A 41 -18.57 -8.84 -13.19
C ALA A 41 -19.49 -9.29 -12.03
N ARG A 42 -19.92 -10.56 -11.99
CA ARG A 42 -20.69 -11.15 -10.89
C ARG A 42 -19.86 -11.16 -9.61
N TRP A 43 -18.60 -11.62 -9.66
CA TRP A 43 -17.70 -11.59 -8.52
C TRP A 43 -17.53 -10.18 -7.97
N ARG A 44 -17.32 -9.18 -8.82
CA ARG A 44 -17.18 -7.79 -8.43
C ARG A 44 -18.40 -7.29 -7.68
N ARG A 45 -19.61 -7.52 -8.19
CA ARG A 45 -20.86 -7.11 -7.50
C ARG A 45 -21.00 -7.74 -6.11
N LEU A 46 -20.70 -9.04 -5.98
CA LEU A 46 -20.76 -9.75 -4.70
C LEU A 46 -19.72 -9.22 -3.71
N TYR A 47 -18.51 -8.95 -4.19
CA TYR A 47 -17.44 -8.41 -3.37
C TYR A 47 -17.74 -6.98 -2.90
N GLU A 48 -18.21 -6.11 -3.80
CA GLU A 48 -18.64 -4.74 -3.45
C GLU A 48 -19.76 -4.74 -2.41
N HIS A 49 -20.80 -5.56 -2.60
CA HIS A 49 -21.90 -5.70 -1.64
C HIS A 49 -21.40 -6.19 -0.26
N LYS A 50 -20.47 -7.15 -0.25
CA LYS A 50 -19.86 -7.62 1.01
C LYS A 50 -19.08 -6.52 1.70
N LEU A 51 -18.30 -5.74 0.96
CA LEU A 51 -17.57 -4.60 1.50
C LEU A 51 -18.50 -3.53 2.05
N GLU A 52 -19.56 -3.17 1.34
CA GLU A 52 -20.56 -2.21 1.81
C GLU A 52 -21.18 -2.64 3.13
N SER A 53 -21.52 -3.92 3.27
CA SER A 53 -22.03 -4.47 4.53
C SER A 53 -21.01 -4.36 5.67
N LEU A 54 -19.72 -4.65 5.42
CA LEU A 54 -18.66 -4.64 6.45
C LEU A 54 -18.22 -3.22 6.81
N LEU A 55 -18.25 -2.30 5.83
CA LEU A 55 -17.79 -0.92 5.96
C LEU A 55 -18.95 0.07 6.17
N LYS A 56 -20.15 -0.40 6.46
CA LYS A 56 -21.31 0.47 6.75
C LYS A 56 -21.04 1.38 7.95
N GLU A 57 -20.38 0.84 8.95
CA GLU A 57 -20.01 1.57 10.17
C GLU A 57 -18.49 1.54 10.36
N PRO A 58 -17.87 2.61 10.86
CA PRO A 58 -16.46 2.61 11.23
C PRO A 58 -16.14 1.52 12.25
N SER A 59 -14.88 1.06 12.22
CA SER A 59 -14.41 0.14 13.25
C SER A 59 -14.13 0.90 14.53
N VAL A 60 -14.72 0.46 15.65
CA VAL A 60 -14.54 1.11 16.95
C VAL A 60 -13.13 0.92 17.51
N ASP A 61 -12.49 -0.20 17.19
CA ASP A 61 -11.11 -0.52 17.57
C ASP A 61 -10.50 -1.55 16.61
N TYR A 62 -9.26 -1.92 16.88
CA TYR A 62 -8.53 -2.91 16.07
C TYR A 62 -9.13 -4.32 16.16
N ARG A 63 -9.85 -4.68 17.23
CA ARG A 63 -10.51 -6.00 17.40
C ARG A 63 -11.73 -6.10 16.49
N HIS A 64 -12.53 -5.05 16.45
CA HIS A 64 -13.69 -4.96 15.56
C HIS A 64 -13.25 -4.98 14.08
N SER A 65 -12.19 -4.25 13.71
CA SER A 65 -11.60 -4.30 12.37
C SER A 65 -11.10 -5.71 12.01
N ALA A 66 -10.46 -6.40 12.95
CA ALA A 66 -10.01 -7.79 12.77
C ALA A 66 -11.20 -8.77 12.59
N GLU A 67 -12.32 -8.56 13.31
CA GLU A 67 -13.54 -9.36 13.11
C GLU A 67 -14.09 -9.18 11.70
N LYS A 68 -14.21 -7.94 11.22
CA LYS A 68 -14.64 -7.65 9.84
C LYS A 68 -13.79 -8.37 8.80
N LEU A 69 -12.44 -8.34 8.97
CA LEU A 69 -11.55 -9.07 8.07
C LEU A 69 -11.75 -10.59 8.18
N SER A 70 -11.91 -11.14 9.38
CA SER A 70 -12.20 -12.57 9.56
C SER A 70 -13.47 -13.00 8.83
N ILE A 71 -14.52 -12.16 8.86
CA ILE A 71 -15.77 -12.40 8.12
C ILE A 71 -15.53 -12.35 6.60
N LEU A 72 -14.71 -11.40 6.12
CA LEU A 72 -14.35 -11.29 4.71
C LEU A 72 -13.55 -12.52 4.25
N VAL A 73 -12.54 -12.95 5.00
CA VAL A 73 -11.74 -14.15 4.73
C VAL A 73 -12.60 -15.39 4.67
N LYS A 74 -13.53 -15.59 5.64
CA LYS A 74 -14.47 -16.73 5.67
C LYS A 74 -15.43 -16.75 4.48
N SER A 75 -15.75 -15.60 3.90
CA SER A 75 -16.69 -15.53 2.79
C SER A 75 -16.23 -16.29 1.55
N GLY A 76 -14.91 -16.50 1.39
CA GLY A 76 -14.33 -17.14 0.22
C GLY A 76 -14.47 -16.32 -1.07
N LEU A 77 -14.93 -15.05 -0.99
CA LEU A 77 -15.02 -14.17 -2.15
C LEU A 77 -13.66 -13.84 -2.77
N LEU A 78 -12.61 -13.87 -1.95
CA LEU A 78 -11.23 -13.82 -2.42
C LEU A 78 -10.46 -14.97 -1.77
N GLU A 79 -9.84 -15.79 -2.58
CA GLU A 79 -8.98 -16.88 -2.14
C GLU A 79 -7.53 -16.41 -2.06
N PHE A 80 -6.74 -17.02 -1.15
CA PHE A 80 -5.29 -16.75 -1.15
C PHE A 80 -4.65 -17.11 -2.48
N THR A 81 -5.14 -18.17 -3.14
CA THR A 81 -4.66 -18.62 -4.44
C THR A 81 -4.97 -17.66 -5.59
N ASP A 82 -5.91 -16.72 -5.42
CA ASP A 82 -6.19 -15.68 -6.42
C ASP A 82 -4.97 -14.80 -6.69
N LEU A 83 -4.04 -14.66 -5.73
CA LEU A 83 -2.76 -13.99 -5.98
C LEU A 83 -1.96 -14.55 -7.16
N THR A 84 -2.22 -15.80 -7.55
CA THR A 84 -1.52 -16.47 -8.66
C THR A 84 -2.46 -16.95 -9.75
N ARG A 85 -3.71 -17.30 -9.42
CA ARG A 85 -4.71 -17.79 -10.39
C ARG A 85 -5.48 -16.63 -11.03
N ASN A 86 -5.96 -15.69 -10.20
CA ASN A 86 -6.78 -14.54 -10.59
C ASN A 86 -6.26 -13.24 -9.96
N PRO A 87 -4.98 -12.84 -10.21
CA PRO A 87 -4.36 -11.73 -9.50
C PRO A 87 -5.10 -10.40 -9.71
N GLU A 88 -5.86 -10.25 -10.80
CA GLU A 88 -6.71 -9.09 -11.07
C GLU A 88 -7.77 -8.88 -9.98
N ARG A 89 -8.32 -9.99 -9.43
CA ARG A 89 -9.28 -9.91 -8.31
C ARG A 89 -8.64 -9.32 -7.06
N PHE A 90 -7.40 -9.69 -6.77
CA PHE A 90 -6.67 -9.13 -5.64
C PHE A 90 -6.44 -7.61 -5.79
N PHE A 91 -5.99 -7.15 -6.96
CA PHE A 91 -5.79 -5.73 -7.20
C PHE A 91 -7.10 -4.94 -7.21
N LEU A 92 -8.14 -5.48 -7.84
CA LEU A 92 -9.46 -4.86 -7.82
C LEU A 92 -10.05 -4.80 -6.40
N ALA A 93 -9.88 -5.86 -5.61
CA ALA A 93 -10.29 -5.88 -4.21
C ALA A 93 -9.63 -4.75 -3.41
N HIS A 94 -8.34 -4.51 -3.62
CA HIS A 94 -7.59 -3.42 -3.00
C HIS A 94 -8.14 -2.03 -3.37
N ARG A 95 -8.36 -1.79 -4.67
CA ARG A 95 -8.94 -0.51 -5.13
C ARG A 95 -10.34 -0.27 -4.55
N LEU A 96 -11.18 -1.32 -4.51
CA LEU A 96 -12.52 -1.24 -3.93
C LEU A 96 -12.49 -0.94 -2.43
N LEU A 97 -11.56 -1.53 -1.70
CA LEU A 97 -11.38 -1.25 -0.27
C LEU A 97 -11.07 0.22 -0.01
N VAL A 98 -10.15 0.83 -0.76
CA VAL A 98 -9.82 2.25 -0.59
C VAL A 98 -11.01 3.12 -1.00
N ARG A 99 -11.73 2.78 -2.09
CA ARG A 99 -12.91 3.53 -2.53
C ARG A 99 -14.05 3.52 -1.51
N LYS A 100 -14.38 2.35 -0.97
CA LYS A 100 -15.51 2.18 -0.04
C LYS A 100 -15.16 2.56 1.39
N GLY A 101 -13.92 2.36 1.80
CA GLY A 101 -13.41 2.68 3.14
C GLY A 101 -12.77 4.07 3.29
N PHE A 102 -12.84 4.93 2.26
CA PHE A 102 -12.17 6.22 2.25
C PHE A 102 -12.46 7.09 3.49
N GLU A 103 -13.71 7.10 3.95
CA GLU A 103 -14.16 7.90 5.10
C GLU A 103 -13.93 7.22 6.45
N GLN A 104 -13.52 5.95 6.45
CA GLN A 104 -13.30 5.17 7.66
C GLN A 104 -11.82 5.08 8.07
N GLY A 105 -10.94 5.56 7.21
CA GLY A 105 -9.51 5.48 7.42
C GLY A 105 -8.87 4.22 6.85
N PRO A 106 -7.53 4.14 6.90
CA PRO A 106 -6.75 3.18 6.15
C PRO A 106 -6.56 1.81 6.84
N GLY A 107 -6.89 1.68 8.13
CA GLY A 107 -6.49 0.52 8.93
C GLY A 107 -6.97 -0.80 8.37
N PHE A 108 -8.25 -0.87 7.94
CA PHE A 108 -8.82 -2.08 7.38
C PHE A 108 -8.18 -2.49 6.04
N SER A 109 -7.86 -1.53 5.16
CA SER A 109 -7.21 -1.82 3.87
C SER A 109 -5.78 -2.32 4.05
N ILE A 110 -5.03 -1.74 5.01
CA ILE A 110 -3.68 -2.20 5.36
C ILE A 110 -3.75 -3.63 5.95
N ARG A 111 -4.70 -3.88 6.85
CA ARG A 111 -4.96 -5.20 7.44
C ARG A 111 -5.21 -6.26 6.37
N PHE A 112 -6.01 -5.94 5.37
CA PHE A 112 -6.27 -6.80 4.22
C PHE A 112 -5.00 -7.12 3.43
N THR A 113 -4.15 -6.11 3.15
CA THR A 113 -2.86 -6.31 2.47
C THR A 113 -1.96 -7.27 3.25
N VAL A 114 -1.88 -7.10 4.57
CA VAL A 114 -1.08 -7.97 5.43
C VAL A 114 -1.56 -9.41 5.34
N GLU A 115 -2.87 -9.64 5.43
CA GLU A 115 -3.46 -10.98 5.39
C GLU A 115 -3.21 -11.69 4.06
N TYR A 116 -3.62 -11.06 2.95
CA TYR A 116 -3.58 -11.73 1.65
C TYR A 116 -2.19 -11.68 1.01
N ASN A 117 -1.53 -10.52 0.96
CA ASN A 117 -0.25 -10.39 0.27
C ASN A 117 0.94 -10.86 1.12
N LEU A 118 1.09 -10.31 2.33
CA LEU A 118 2.30 -10.58 3.13
C LEU A 118 2.24 -11.95 3.78
N PHE A 119 1.18 -12.28 4.52
CA PHE A 119 1.05 -13.58 5.18
C PHE A 119 0.75 -14.70 4.18
N GLY A 120 -0.40 -14.66 3.51
CA GLY A 120 -0.84 -15.70 2.57
C GLY A 120 0.10 -15.83 1.38
N GLY A 121 0.45 -14.70 0.76
CA GLY A 121 1.33 -14.65 -0.40
C GLY A 121 2.73 -15.22 -0.13
N THR A 122 3.29 -15.01 1.06
CA THR A 122 4.59 -15.60 1.42
C THR A 122 4.50 -17.12 1.56
N ILE A 123 3.41 -17.63 2.13
CA ILE A 123 3.20 -19.08 2.23
C ILE A 123 3.01 -19.70 0.84
N LEU A 124 2.29 -19.03 -0.08
CA LEU A 124 2.12 -19.48 -1.46
C LEU A 124 3.45 -19.55 -2.21
N GLU A 125 4.34 -18.58 -1.99
CA GLU A 125 5.61 -18.51 -2.71
C GLU A 125 6.68 -19.44 -2.13
N LEU A 126 6.86 -19.44 -0.82
CA LEU A 126 7.96 -20.14 -0.13
C LEU A 126 7.56 -21.48 0.50
N GLY A 127 6.27 -21.74 0.67
CA GLY A 127 5.76 -22.97 1.27
C GLY A 127 5.71 -24.13 0.29
N ASN A 128 5.87 -25.35 0.82
CA ASN A 128 5.58 -26.57 0.08
C ASN A 128 4.05 -26.80 -0.07
N GLU A 129 3.64 -27.77 -0.88
CA GLU A 129 2.22 -27.99 -1.17
C GLU A 129 1.38 -28.28 0.10
N ARG A 130 1.93 -29.00 1.09
CA ARG A 130 1.24 -29.24 2.37
C ARG A 130 1.00 -27.95 3.15
N GLN A 131 1.98 -27.04 3.13
CA GLN A 131 1.85 -25.74 3.80
C GLN A 131 0.84 -24.84 3.10
N LYS A 132 0.79 -24.86 1.75
CA LYS A 132 -0.21 -24.14 0.96
C LYS A 132 -1.64 -24.64 1.23
N LEU A 133 -1.84 -25.95 1.33
CA LEU A 133 -3.13 -26.54 1.70
C LEU A 133 -3.63 -26.07 3.09
N ASN A 134 -2.74 -25.68 3.99
CA ASN A 134 -3.15 -25.10 5.27
C ASN A 134 -3.82 -23.72 5.13
N LEU A 135 -3.58 -22.97 4.05
CA LEU A 135 -4.24 -21.68 3.81
C LEU A 135 -5.76 -21.84 3.64
N GLN A 136 -6.21 -22.95 3.04
CA GLN A 136 -7.63 -23.25 2.97
C GLN A 136 -8.27 -23.37 4.36
N LYS A 137 -7.58 -24.02 5.31
CA LYS A 137 -8.05 -24.12 6.70
C LYS A 137 -8.06 -22.77 7.42
N VAL A 138 -7.04 -21.92 7.14
CA VAL A 138 -7.00 -20.55 7.65
C VAL A 138 -8.23 -19.77 7.18
N ARG A 139 -8.56 -19.83 5.88
CA ARG A 139 -9.74 -19.22 5.30
C ARG A 139 -11.05 -19.74 5.93
N GLU A 140 -11.25 -21.05 5.95
CA GLU A 140 -12.47 -21.68 6.48
C GLU A 140 -12.75 -21.30 7.94
N ARG A 141 -11.69 -21.12 8.74
CA ARG A 141 -11.78 -20.73 10.15
C ARG A 141 -11.82 -19.21 10.34
N GLY A 142 -11.50 -18.43 9.31
CA GLY A 142 -11.28 -16.97 9.42
C GLY A 142 -10.15 -16.64 10.39
N GLU A 143 -9.12 -17.50 10.45
CA GLU A 143 -7.90 -17.20 11.18
C GLU A 143 -7.20 -16.03 10.49
N LEU A 144 -6.48 -15.22 11.26
CA LEU A 144 -5.71 -14.10 10.75
C LEU A 144 -4.22 -14.35 10.98
N GLY A 145 -3.41 -13.91 10.01
CA GLY A 145 -1.96 -14.01 10.05
C GLY A 145 -1.28 -12.65 10.07
N CYS A 146 -0.03 -12.61 10.55
CA CYS A 146 0.82 -11.44 10.42
C CYS A 146 2.16 -11.80 9.78
N PHE A 147 2.90 -10.77 9.35
CA PHE A 147 4.20 -10.91 8.71
C PHE A 147 5.26 -10.17 9.53
N ALA A 148 6.11 -10.93 10.22
CA ALA A 148 7.09 -10.43 11.18
C ALA A 148 8.50 -10.36 10.55
N LEU A 149 8.73 -9.31 9.75
CA LEU A 149 10.01 -9.03 9.09
C LEU A 149 10.80 -7.95 9.84
N THR A 150 10.21 -6.75 9.97
CA THR A 150 10.90 -5.54 10.42
C THR A 150 11.39 -5.66 11.85
N GLU A 151 12.65 -5.31 12.10
CA GLU A 151 13.27 -5.27 13.43
C GLU A 151 13.53 -3.84 13.89
N LYS A 152 13.75 -3.63 15.18
CA LYS A 152 13.87 -2.31 15.81
C LYS A 152 14.96 -1.42 15.18
N LEU A 153 16.06 -1.98 14.69
CA LEU A 153 17.12 -1.24 14.01
C LEU A 153 16.85 -0.99 12.52
N ALA A 154 15.86 -1.69 11.92
CA ALA A 154 15.46 -1.43 10.55
C ALA A 154 14.62 -0.16 10.47
N GLY A 155 14.71 0.56 9.36
CA GLY A 155 13.91 1.76 9.13
C GLY A 155 14.35 2.51 7.89
N VAL A 156 13.74 3.67 7.67
CA VAL A 156 14.13 4.60 6.61
C VAL A 156 15.62 4.92 6.75
N ASN A 157 16.37 4.84 5.67
CA ASN A 157 17.83 5.08 5.59
C ASN A 157 18.74 4.00 6.23
N SER A 158 18.23 3.04 7.01
CA SER A 158 19.05 1.98 7.59
C SER A 158 18.96 0.64 6.81
N GLY A 159 17.96 0.51 5.95
CA GLY A 159 17.73 -0.71 5.17
C GLY A 159 17.14 -1.85 6.00
N LEU A 160 17.16 -3.05 5.39
CA LEU A 160 16.67 -4.26 6.03
C LEU A 160 17.77 -4.91 6.86
N ILE A 161 17.46 -5.18 8.13
CA ILE A 161 18.33 -5.86 9.08
C ILE A 161 17.53 -7.03 9.65
N VAL A 162 18.11 -8.23 9.64
CA VAL A 162 17.55 -9.43 10.28
C VAL A 162 18.58 -9.98 11.26
N GLN A 163 18.24 -9.96 12.55
CA GLN A 163 19.08 -10.47 13.64
C GLN A 163 18.39 -11.59 14.42
N THR A 164 17.06 -11.67 14.35
CA THR A 164 16.31 -12.82 14.89
C THR A 164 16.86 -14.09 14.28
N THR A 165 17.17 -15.10 15.10
CA THR A 165 17.79 -16.36 14.66
C THR A 165 16.83 -17.54 14.81
N CYS A 166 16.97 -18.52 13.91
CA CYS A 166 16.26 -19.79 13.99
C CYS A 166 17.26 -20.94 13.78
N THR A 167 17.65 -21.59 14.88
CA THR A 167 18.72 -22.59 14.92
C THR A 167 18.16 -24.01 14.89
N TRP A 168 18.65 -24.84 13.96
CA TRP A 168 18.31 -26.26 13.87
C TRP A 168 19.07 -27.10 14.87
N SER A 169 18.35 -27.93 15.63
CA SER A 169 18.92 -28.98 16.49
C SER A 169 18.70 -30.35 15.85
N GLN A 170 19.78 -30.98 15.40
CA GLN A 170 19.72 -32.34 14.84
C GLN A 170 19.29 -33.37 15.88
N ARG A 171 19.65 -33.18 17.15
CA ARG A 171 19.28 -34.08 18.25
C ARG A 171 17.78 -34.02 18.52
N GLU A 172 17.22 -32.80 18.60
CA GLU A 172 15.81 -32.58 18.93
C GLU A 172 14.87 -32.67 17.72
N LYS A 173 15.43 -32.67 16.50
CA LYS A 173 14.67 -32.55 15.24
C LYS A 173 13.72 -31.33 15.24
N ARG A 174 14.17 -30.24 15.85
CA ARG A 174 13.40 -28.98 16.01
C ARG A 174 14.28 -27.77 15.80
N PHE A 175 13.63 -26.67 15.47
CA PHE A 175 14.23 -25.34 15.49
C PHE A 175 14.06 -24.68 16.86
N THR A 176 14.98 -23.77 17.17
CA THR A 176 14.87 -22.81 18.27
C THR A 176 14.87 -21.41 17.68
N LEU A 177 13.73 -20.74 17.73
CA LEU A 177 13.56 -19.35 17.28
C LEU A 177 13.84 -18.43 18.46
N LYS A 178 14.73 -17.44 18.26
CA LYS A 178 15.19 -16.53 19.32
C LYS A 178 15.36 -15.10 18.81
N THR A 179 14.87 -14.14 19.60
CA THR A 179 15.21 -12.72 19.51
C THR A 179 16.44 -12.49 20.39
N PRO A 180 17.65 -12.31 19.83
CA PRO A 180 18.89 -12.33 20.61
C PRO A 180 19.08 -11.07 21.47
N SER A 181 18.45 -9.95 21.14
CA SER A 181 18.53 -8.68 21.86
C SER A 181 17.27 -7.84 21.62
N GLU A 182 17.10 -6.79 22.40
CA GLU A 182 16.02 -5.83 22.18
C GLU A 182 16.06 -5.19 20.78
N ASN A 183 17.24 -5.00 20.21
CA ASN A 183 17.43 -4.45 18.87
C ASN A 183 16.92 -5.38 17.75
N ALA A 184 16.86 -6.68 18.03
CA ALA A 184 16.30 -7.70 17.13
C ALA A 184 14.80 -7.92 17.34
N ARG A 185 14.15 -7.20 18.25
CA ARG A 185 12.70 -7.24 18.45
C ARG A 185 11.99 -6.90 17.16
N LYS A 186 11.03 -7.72 16.77
CA LYS A 186 10.15 -7.41 15.65
C LYS A 186 9.24 -6.24 16.05
N VAL A 187 9.13 -5.22 15.19
CA VAL A 187 8.35 -4.00 15.45
C VAL A 187 7.52 -3.63 14.22
N TRP A 188 6.51 -2.82 14.41
CA TRP A 188 5.56 -2.41 13.36
C TRP A 188 4.86 -3.61 12.71
N ILE A 189 4.60 -4.65 13.50
CA ILE A 189 3.94 -5.86 12.99
C ILE A 189 2.43 -5.65 13.03
N SER A 190 1.87 -5.30 11.89
CA SER A 190 0.42 -5.19 11.71
C SER A 190 -0.25 -6.54 11.95
N GLN A 191 -1.39 -6.54 12.62
CA GLN A 191 -2.13 -7.71 13.10
C GLN A 191 -1.42 -8.53 14.20
N GLY A 192 -0.28 -8.09 14.74
CA GLY A 192 0.47 -8.88 15.73
C GLY A 192 -0.29 -9.16 17.03
N LEU A 193 -1.19 -8.23 17.45
CA LEU A 193 -2.01 -8.42 18.66
C LEU A 193 -3.13 -9.45 18.46
N VAL A 194 -3.63 -9.62 17.23
CA VAL A 194 -4.81 -10.48 16.95
C VAL A 194 -4.49 -11.75 16.19
N ALA A 195 -3.37 -11.82 15.49
CA ALA A 195 -3.00 -12.94 14.64
C ALA A 195 -2.85 -14.25 15.42
N THR A 196 -3.40 -15.34 14.87
CA THR A 196 -3.19 -16.69 15.37
C THR A 196 -1.90 -17.30 14.86
N ARG A 197 -1.40 -16.81 13.72
CA ARG A 197 -0.17 -17.28 13.06
C ARG A 197 0.69 -16.11 12.61
N ALA A 198 2.00 -16.33 12.54
CA ALA A 198 2.93 -15.38 11.97
C ALA A 198 3.84 -16.06 10.95
N VAL A 199 4.09 -15.40 9.84
CA VAL A 199 5.29 -15.68 9.04
C VAL A 199 6.42 -14.83 9.60
N VAL A 200 7.41 -15.48 10.18
CA VAL A 200 8.57 -14.82 10.82
C VAL A 200 9.79 -14.98 9.93
N ILE A 201 10.44 -13.88 9.60
CA ILE A 201 11.72 -13.90 8.90
C ILE A 201 12.86 -13.91 9.94
N ALA A 202 13.71 -14.93 9.87
CA ALA A 202 14.83 -15.11 10.80
C ALA A 202 16.05 -15.72 10.07
N GLU A 203 17.24 -15.44 10.59
CA GLU A 203 18.49 -16.05 10.13
C GLU A 203 18.49 -17.56 10.44
N LEU A 204 18.58 -18.39 9.41
CA LEU A 204 18.64 -19.84 9.58
C LEU A 204 20.06 -20.29 9.93
N ILE A 205 20.21 -20.89 11.11
CA ILE A 205 21.49 -21.44 11.59
C ILE A 205 21.44 -22.97 11.56
N VAL A 206 22.32 -23.59 10.76
CA VAL A 206 22.44 -25.04 10.65
C VAL A 206 23.90 -25.47 10.89
N ARG A 207 24.15 -26.34 11.86
CA ARG A 207 25.51 -26.78 12.23
C ARG A 207 26.46 -25.60 12.50
N GLY A 208 25.96 -24.56 13.17
CA GLY A 208 26.74 -23.35 13.49
C GLY A 208 26.97 -22.39 12.33
N ARG A 209 26.55 -22.74 11.10
CA ARG A 209 26.66 -21.86 9.92
C ARG A 209 25.36 -21.08 9.69
N ASN A 210 25.48 -19.78 9.42
CA ASN A 210 24.37 -18.93 8.99
C ASN A 210 24.12 -19.11 7.49
N HIS A 211 22.86 -19.41 7.12
CA HIS A 211 22.40 -19.59 5.74
C HIS A 211 21.55 -18.40 5.25
N GLY A 212 21.51 -17.31 6.02
CA GLY A 212 20.74 -16.11 5.69
C GLY A 212 19.27 -16.19 6.10
N PRO A 213 18.50 -15.15 5.80
CA PRO A 213 17.09 -15.04 6.17
C PRO A 213 16.23 -16.11 5.50
N HIS A 214 15.40 -16.77 6.32
CA HIS A 214 14.39 -17.74 5.90
C HIS A 214 13.05 -17.42 6.54
N ALA A 215 11.97 -17.92 5.96
CA ALA A 215 10.60 -17.71 6.45
C ALA A 215 10.12 -18.92 7.27
N PHE A 216 9.58 -18.64 8.45
CA PHE A 216 9.05 -19.65 9.36
C PHE A 216 7.59 -19.37 9.70
N LEU A 217 6.71 -20.36 9.52
CA LEU A 217 5.33 -20.29 9.96
C LEU A 217 5.24 -20.65 11.44
N VAL A 218 4.88 -19.68 12.26
CA VAL A 218 4.83 -19.79 13.72
C VAL A 218 3.39 -19.68 14.20
N ASN A 219 2.94 -20.64 15.02
CA ASN A 219 1.67 -20.53 15.72
C ASN A 219 1.84 -19.59 16.92
N MET A 220 1.16 -18.45 16.90
CA MET A 220 1.20 -17.45 17.96
C MET A 220 0.28 -17.81 19.12
N ARG A 221 -0.91 -18.31 18.79
CA ARG A 221 -1.97 -18.68 19.74
C ARG A 221 -2.96 -19.65 19.10
N LYS A 222 -3.75 -20.35 19.93
CA LYS A 222 -4.73 -21.33 19.44
C LYS A 222 -5.94 -20.69 18.79
N GLN A 223 -6.36 -19.51 19.28
CA GLN A 223 -7.50 -18.76 18.78
C GLN A 223 -7.23 -17.26 18.85
N ARG A 224 -7.89 -16.47 18.00
CA ARG A 224 -7.76 -15.01 17.98
C ARG A 224 -8.07 -14.44 19.38
N LEU A 225 -7.23 -13.51 19.84
CA LEU A 225 -7.31 -12.89 21.17
C LEU A 225 -7.13 -13.85 22.35
N GLY A 226 -6.85 -15.14 22.10
CA GLY A 226 -6.50 -16.09 23.14
C GLY A 226 -5.07 -15.89 23.67
N PRO A 227 -4.68 -16.67 24.70
CA PRO A 227 -3.33 -16.59 25.26
C PRO A 227 -2.27 -16.96 24.21
N LEU A 228 -1.14 -16.28 24.28
CA LEU A 228 0.03 -16.57 23.46
C LEU A 228 0.60 -17.96 23.80
N ASN A 229 1.19 -18.60 22.80
CA ASN A 229 1.98 -19.80 23.05
C ASN A 229 3.20 -19.46 23.91
N PRO A 230 3.71 -20.44 24.68
CA PRO A 230 4.85 -20.20 25.57
C PRO A 230 6.05 -19.57 24.85
N ASN A 231 6.76 -18.71 25.56
CA ASN A 231 7.98 -18.04 25.12
C ASN A 231 7.79 -17.05 23.95
N ILE A 232 6.54 -16.65 23.65
CA ILE A 232 6.22 -15.57 22.73
C ILE A 232 5.70 -14.40 23.56
N LYS A 233 6.28 -13.20 23.35
CA LYS A 233 5.80 -11.96 23.95
C LYS A 233 5.36 -11.03 22.84
N VAL A 234 4.23 -10.39 23.04
CA VAL A 234 3.66 -9.42 22.11
C VAL A 234 3.15 -8.22 22.91
N GLY A 235 3.46 -7.02 22.45
CA GLY A 235 2.92 -5.80 23.04
C GLY A 235 2.52 -4.80 21.97
N ASP A 236 1.63 -3.90 22.35
CA ASP A 236 1.15 -2.82 21.50
C ASP A 236 2.24 -1.74 21.34
N MET A 237 2.31 -1.14 20.15
CA MET A 237 3.19 0.00 19.89
C MET A 237 2.52 1.35 20.19
N GLY A 238 1.23 1.35 20.52
CA GLY A 238 0.46 2.54 20.85
C GLY A 238 -0.24 3.19 19.65
N ASP A 239 -0.89 4.33 19.94
CA ASP A 239 -1.68 5.06 18.97
C ASP A 239 -0.83 5.74 17.89
N LYS A 240 -1.39 5.80 16.70
CA LYS A 240 -0.83 6.42 15.50
C LYS A 240 -1.65 7.64 15.10
N THR A 241 -1.12 8.47 14.22
CA THR A 241 -1.85 9.62 13.66
C THR A 241 -3.02 9.18 12.76
N THR A 242 -3.01 7.94 12.25
CA THR A 242 -4.08 7.38 11.44
C THR A 242 -4.14 5.86 11.55
N GLY A 243 -5.28 5.26 11.20
CA GLY A 243 -5.45 3.80 11.09
C GLY A 243 -5.37 3.08 12.45
N ASN A 244 -5.91 3.66 13.53
CA ASN A 244 -5.92 3.04 14.86
C ASN A 244 -6.88 1.85 14.97
N ASP A 245 -7.70 1.62 13.95
CA ASP A 245 -8.44 0.38 13.76
C ASP A 245 -7.56 -0.80 13.31
N LEU A 246 -6.26 -0.58 13.06
CA LEU A 246 -5.23 -1.59 12.84
C LEU A 246 -4.24 -1.57 14.00
N ASP A 247 -4.06 -2.70 14.68
CA ASP A 247 -3.00 -2.88 15.67
C ASP A 247 -1.63 -2.97 15.00
N ASN A 248 -0.62 -2.35 15.65
CA ASN A 248 0.78 -2.57 15.35
C ASN A 248 1.48 -3.08 16.61
N ALA A 249 2.14 -4.21 16.50
CA ALA A 249 2.77 -4.87 17.64
C ALA A 249 4.29 -4.89 17.54
N TRP A 250 4.92 -4.99 18.70
CA TRP A 250 6.25 -5.58 18.82
C TRP A 250 6.14 -7.06 19.23
N ILE A 251 7.07 -7.89 18.76
CA ILE A 251 7.09 -9.34 19.05
C ILE A 251 8.50 -9.77 19.42
N GLU A 252 8.62 -10.56 20.50
CA GLU A 252 9.83 -11.25 20.95
C GLU A 252 9.63 -12.76 21.04
N PHE A 253 10.67 -13.48 20.68
CA PHE A 253 10.74 -14.94 20.75
C PHE A 253 11.85 -15.34 21.73
N ASP A 254 11.48 -15.97 22.85
CA ASP A 254 12.42 -16.45 23.86
C ASP A 254 12.64 -17.96 23.73
N SER A 255 13.50 -18.34 22.78
CA SER A 255 13.85 -19.76 22.55
C SER A 255 12.64 -20.64 22.20
N VAL A 256 11.74 -20.15 21.37
CA VAL A 256 10.53 -20.89 20.95
C VAL A 256 10.91 -22.13 20.16
N LYS A 257 10.44 -23.29 20.58
CA LYS A 257 10.68 -24.58 19.90
C LYS A 257 9.68 -24.76 18.75
N LEU A 258 10.20 -24.89 17.55
CA LEU A 258 9.39 -25.05 16.33
C LEU A 258 9.65 -26.43 15.69
N PRO A 259 8.60 -27.10 15.16
CA PRO A 259 8.79 -28.33 14.39
C PRO A 259 9.45 -28.02 13.04
N TYR A 260 10.01 -29.05 12.38
CA TYR A 260 10.57 -28.90 11.03
C TYR A 260 9.58 -28.25 10.04
N SER A 261 8.31 -28.63 10.13
CA SER A 261 7.23 -28.12 9.26
C SER A 261 6.96 -26.60 9.39
N SER A 262 7.61 -25.91 10.33
CA SER A 262 7.55 -24.44 10.43
C SER A 262 8.39 -23.74 9.36
N LEU A 263 9.49 -24.34 8.88
CA LEU A 263 10.28 -23.78 7.80
C LEU A 263 9.46 -23.82 6.49
N LEU A 264 9.30 -22.68 5.83
CA LEU A 264 8.73 -22.65 4.47
C LEU A 264 9.81 -23.15 3.50
N ASP A 265 9.71 -24.42 3.12
CA ASP A 265 10.82 -25.18 2.57
C ASP A 265 10.65 -25.58 1.09
N LYS A 266 9.92 -24.81 0.30
CA LYS A 266 9.77 -25.07 -1.14
C LYS A 266 11.12 -25.08 -1.87
N HIS A 267 11.99 -24.13 -1.59
CA HIS A 267 13.25 -23.93 -2.32
C HIS A 267 14.47 -24.47 -1.58
N ASP A 268 14.48 -24.33 -0.27
CA ASP A 268 15.60 -24.72 0.60
C ASP A 268 15.06 -25.46 1.81
N GLY A 269 15.86 -26.34 2.40
CA GLY A 269 15.43 -27.13 3.53
C GLY A 269 16.59 -27.74 4.29
N ILE A 270 16.25 -28.66 5.18
CA ILE A 270 17.21 -29.46 5.94
C ILE A 270 16.91 -30.93 5.67
N ASP A 271 17.92 -31.69 5.32
CA ASP A 271 17.82 -33.15 5.36
C ASP A 271 17.71 -33.56 6.84
N VAL A 272 16.52 -33.95 7.25
CA VAL A 272 16.23 -34.31 8.66
C VAL A 272 17.07 -35.51 9.13
N ARG A 273 17.48 -36.40 8.22
CA ARG A 273 18.31 -37.57 8.53
C ARG A 273 19.74 -37.16 8.87
N THR A 274 20.35 -36.33 8.01
CA THR A 274 21.75 -35.91 8.19
C THR A 274 21.89 -34.62 8.98
N GLY A 275 20.85 -33.76 9.02
CA GLY A 275 20.89 -32.41 9.58
C GLY A 275 21.66 -31.42 8.73
N ALA A 276 21.88 -31.71 7.45
CA ALA A 276 22.53 -30.80 6.50
C ALA A 276 21.53 -29.86 5.89
N TYR A 277 21.96 -28.61 5.64
CA TYR A 277 21.21 -27.68 4.80
C TYR A 277 21.24 -28.14 3.34
N VAL A 278 20.08 -28.11 2.68
CA VAL A 278 19.91 -28.58 1.31
C VAL A 278 19.20 -27.49 0.50
N GLN A 279 19.83 -27.08 -0.58
CA GLN A 279 19.13 -26.30 -1.62
C GLN A 279 18.40 -27.30 -2.52
N LYS A 280 17.07 -27.19 -2.54
CA LYS A 280 16.26 -28.04 -3.40
C LYS A 280 16.36 -27.50 -4.82
N ASN A 281 17.03 -28.29 -5.70
CA ASN A 281 17.01 -28.03 -7.14
C ASN A 281 15.57 -28.22 -7.66
N THR A 282 14.76 -27.19 -7.60
CA THR A 282 13.57 -27.15 -8.42
C THR A 282 14.05 -27.02 -9.87
N ALA A 283 13.37 -27.69 -10.82
CA ALA A 283 13.68 -27.69 -12.25
C ALA A 283 13.49 -26.30 -12.91
N LEU A 284 13.85 -25.25 -12.21
CA LEU A 284 13.79 -23.86 -12.61
C LEU A 284 15.08 -23.51 -13.36
N GLY A 285 14.94 -22.73 -14.44
CA GLY A 285 16.03 -22.39 -15.34
C GLY A 285 17.29 -21.85 -14.66
N MET A 286 18.42 -21.84 -15.35
CA MET A 286 19.74 -21.44 -14.82
C MET A 286 19.73 -20.11 -14.06
N ASN A 287 18.82 -19.19 -14.41
CA ASN A 287 18.73 -17.86 -13.78
C ASN A 287 18.15 -17.86 -12.35
N GLU A 288 17.45 -18.92 -11.92
CA GLU A 288 16.87 -18.99 -10.57
C GLU A 288 17.77 -19.68 -9.54
N ARG A 289 18.81 -20.38 -9.99
CA ARG A 289 19.76 -21.05 -9.09
C ARG A 289 20.58 -20.11 -8.20
N HIS A 290 20.65 -18.82 -8.56
CA HIS A 290 21.42 -17.81 -7.85
C HIS A 290 20.59 -16.89 -6.96
N LEU A 291 19.24 -17.06 -6.90
CA LEU A 291 18.41 -16.24 -6.04
C LEU A 291 18.56 -16.65 -4.58
N THR A 292 18.88 -15.67 -3.75
CA THR A 292 18.82 -15.83 -2.29
C THR A 292 17.36 -15.91 -1.83
N ASN A 293 17.11 -16.43 -0.61
CA ASN A 293 15.77 -16.38 -0.04
C ASN A 293 15.28 -14.93 0.17
N MET A 294 16.20 -14.00 0.45
CA MET A 294 15.85 -12.58 0.49
C MET A 294 15.35 -12.04 -0.85
N ASP A 295 15.96 -12.46 -1.96
CA ASP A 295 15.47 -12.06 -3.30
C ASP A 295 14.06 -12.59 -3.54
N ARG A 296 13.77 -13.82 -3.14
CA ARG A 296 12.43 -14.44 -3.25
C ARG A 296 11.39 -13.75 -2.37
N ILE A 297 11.74 -13.42 -1.13
CA ILE A 297 10.91 -12.61 -0.23
C ILE A 297 10.68 -11.24 -0.87
N GLY A 298 11.73 -10.62 -1.42
CA GLY A 298 11.66 -9.33 -2.10
C GLY A 298 10.74 -9.32 -3.32
N GLN A 299 10.71 -10.43 -4.10
CA GLN A 299 9.78 -10.55 -5.25
C GLN A 299 8.31 -10.51 -4.80
N ARG A 300 8.00 -11.04 -3.62
CA ARG A 300 6.65 -10.97 -3.05
C ARG A 300 6.19 -9.54 -2.80
N LEU A 301 7.14 -8.63 -2.52
CA LEU A 301 6.83 -7.21 -2.33
C LEU A 301 6.38 -6.50 -3.62
N TYR A 302 6.58 -7.07 -4.81
CA TYR A 302 6.13 -6.43 -6.06
C TYR A 302 4.61 -6.32 -6.14
N THR A 303 3.89 -7.38 -5.74
CA THR A 303 2.42 -7.36 -5.67
C THR A 303 1.94 -6.30 -4.69
N GLY A 304 2.54 -6.24 -3.50
CA GLY A 304 2.24 -5.22 -2.51
C GLY A 304 2.55 -3.79 -2.96
N ARG A 305 3.67 -3.58 -3.67
CA ARG A 305 4.03 -2.25 -4.21
C ARG A 305 3.00 -1.73 -5.21
N VAL A 306 2.53 -2.58 -6.12
CA VAL A 306 1.46 -2.20 -7.06
C VAL A 306 0.16 -1.92 -6.32
N ALA A 307 -0.21 -2.77 -5.36
CA ALA A 307 -1.41 -2.55 -4.54
C ALA A 307 -1.35 -1.24 -3.73
N VAL A 308 -0.20 -0.92 -3.13
CA VAL A 308 0.04 0.34 -2.41
C VAL A 308 -0.01 1.55 -3.35
N ALA A 309 0.62 1.46 -4.53
CA ALA A 309 0.55 2.52 -5.55
C ALA A 309 -0.89 2.80 -5.97
N GLN A 310 -1.66 1.76 -6.26
CA GLN A 310 -3.07 1.86 -6.60
C GLN A 310 -3.90 2.40 -5.44
N GLY A 311 -3.62 1.98 -4.20
CA GLY A 311 -4.29 2.49 -3.00
C GLY A 311 -4.07 4.00 -2.81
N ALA A 312 -2.82 4.47 -2.94
CA ALA A 312 -2.50 5.89 -2.85
C ALA A 312 -3.17 6.69 -3.99
N HIS A 313 -3.17 6.16 -5.20
CA HIS A 313 -3.80 6.79 -6.35
C HIS A 313 -5.34 6.84 -6.23
N GLU A 314 -5.98 5.78 -5.74
CA GLU A 314 -7.42 5.78 -5.46
C GLU A 314 -7.80 6.76 -4.33
N PHE A 315 -6.97 6.86 -3.29
CA PHE A 315 -7.15 7.87 -2.24
C PHE A 315 -7.07 9.28 -2.82
N ARG A 316 -6.04 9.57 -3.64
CA ARG A 316 -5.86 10.83 -4.35
C ARG A 316 -7.10 11.18 -5.20
N LYS A 317 -7.63 10.22 -5.97
CA LYS A 317 -8.84 10.40 -6.81
C LYS A 317 -10.05 10.75 -5.95
N ARG A 318 -10.29 10.00 -4.87
CA ARG A 318 -11.43 10.26 -3.97
C ARG A 318 -11.35 11.64 -3.33
N LEU A 319 -10.17 12.02 -2.83
CA LEU A 319 -9.95 13.32 -2.23
C LEU A 319 -10.13 14.45 -3.26
N PHE A 320 -9.58 14.30 -4.47
CA PHE A 320 -9.75 15.23 -5.57
C PHE A 320 -11.23 15.50 -5.89
N TYR A 321 -12.00 14.44 -6.16
CA TYR A 321 -13.40 14.60 -6.54
C TYR A 321 -14.27 15.16 -5.41
N LYS A 322 -14.00 14.77 -4.18
CA LYS A 322 -14.71 15.31 -3.00
C LYS A 322 -14.41 16.80 -2.80
N THR A 323 -13.14 17.17 -2.92
CA THR A 323 -12.70 18.57 -2.82
C THR A 323 -13.25 19.41 -3.98
N LYS A 324 -13.26 18.85 -5.20
CA LYS A 324 -13.82 19.55 -6.36
C LYS A 324 -15.32 19.79 -6.20
N ALA A 325 -16.09 18.80 -5.75
CA ALA A 325 -17.52 18.95 -5.48
C ALA A 325 -17.82 20.05 -4.45
N PHE A 326 -16.98 20.16 -3.39
CA PHE A 326 -17.06 21.27 -2.45
C PHE A 326 -16.76 22.61 -3.15
N ALA A 327 -15.68 22.70 -3.91
CA ALA A 327 -15.25 23.92 -4.55
C ALA A 327 -16.23 24.39 -5.65
N ASP A 328 -16.96 23.46 -6.30
CA ASP A 328 -18.00 23.79 -7.28
C ASP A 328 -19.24 24.43 -6.63
N GLN A 329 -19.50 24.12 -5.34
CA GLN A 329 -20.65 24.66 -4.59
C GLN A 329 -20.31 25.90 -3.76
N LYS A 330 -19.03 26.09 -3.41
CA LYS A 330 -18.57 27.18 -2.58
C LYS A 330 -18.46 28.45 -3.41
N GLU A 331 -19.36 29.40 -3.18
CA GLU A 331 -19.29 30.73 -3.78
C GLU A 331 -18.12 31.54 -3.19
N THR A 332 -17.49 32.34 -4.04
CA THR A 332 -16.42 33.27 -3.63
C THR A 332 -16.96 34.70 -3.60
N TRP A 333 -16.18 35.59 -2.99
CA TRP A 333 -16.45 37.02 -3.05
C TRP A 333 -16.11 37.56 -4.45
N ASN A 334 -17.03 38.30 -5.08
CA ASN A 334 -16.76 38.95 -6.37
C ASN A 334 -16.20 40.37 -6.14
N PHE A 335 -14.92 40.53 -6.41
CA PHE A 335 -14.37 41.87 -6.64
C PHE A 335 -14.82 42.34 -8.03
N SER A 336 -16.05 42.82 -8.17
CA SER A 336 -16.44 43.39 -9.45
C SER A 336 -15.59 44.64 -9.71
N GLU A 337 -14.80 44.59 -10.75
CA GLU A 337 -14.26 45.76 -11.44
C GLU A 337 -15.41 46.59 -12.02
N LYS A 338 -16.27 47.15 -11.20
CA LYS A 338 -17.19 48.22 -11.62
C LYS A 338 -16.71 49.52 -11.04
N ASN A 339 -16.04 50.20 -11.85
CA ASN A 339 -16.03 51.63 -12.17
C ASN A 339 -14.62 52.18 -12.31
N ASN A 340 -14.41 52.74 -13.47
CA ASN A 340 -13.37 53.69 -13.81
C ASN A 340 -13.11 54.67 -12.63
N GLY A 341 -11.93 54.66 -12.05
CA GLY A 341 -11.44 55.68 -11.13
C GLY A 341 -11.69 55.44 -9.66
N GLY A 342 -10.99 54.45 -9.09
CA GLY A 342 -11.06 54.24 -7.65
C GLY A 342 -10.03 53.25 -7.10
N GLU A 343 -8.79 53.67 -7.04
CA GLU A 343 -7.87 53.21 -5.99
C GLU A 343 -8.56 53.47 -4.65
N GLY A 344 -9.05 52.47 -3.96
CA GLY A 344 -9.57 52.77 -2.66
C GLY A 344 -10.55 51.84 -1.98
N MET A 345 -11.08 50.77 -2.63
CA MET A 345 -12.01 49.89 -1.92
C MET A 345 -11.30 48.76 -1.16
N MET A 346 -10.17 48.30 -1.66
CA MET A 346 -9.34 47.36 -0.94
C MET A 346 -8.65 48.03 0.26
N ASP A 347 -8.16 49.28 0.07
CA ASP A 347 -7.59 50.07 1.15
C ASP A 347 -8.64 50.43 2.22
N LYS A 348 -9.88 50.76 1.80
CA LYS A 348 -10.97 50.98 2.75
C LYS A 348 -11.41 49.74 3.51
N ALA A 349 -11.42 48.56 2.89
CA ALA A 349 -11.73 47.32 3.57
C ALA A 349 -10.60 46.91 4.53
N VAL A 350 -9.35 47.13 4.15
CA VAL A 350 -8.18 46.93 5.04
C VAL A 350 -8.17 47.96 6.14
N ASP A 351 -8.47 49.23 5.88
CA ASP A 351 -8.56 50.29 6.86
C ASP A 351 -9.72 50.08 7.86
N ILE A 352 -10.88 49.59 7.38
CA ILE A 352 -12.01 49.25 8.25
C ILE A 352 -11.64 48.03 9.12
N ALA A 353 -10.97 47.01 8.59
CA ALA A 353 -10.48 45.89 9.37
C ALA A 353 -9.39 46.30 10.36
N ALA A 354 -8.45 47.16 9.96
CA ALA A 354 -7.40 47.70 10.81
C ALA A 354 -7.96 48.63 11.88
N SER A 355 -8.92 49.50 11.57
CA SER A 355 -9.55 50.41 12.54
C SER A 355 -10.41 49.67 13.58
N ASN A 356 -11.04 48.57 13.22
CA ASN A 356 -11.78 47.71 14.15
C ASN A 356 -10.86 46.94 15.11
N VAL A 357 -9.62 46.65 14.73
CA VAL A 357 -8.60 46.04 15.58
C VAL A 357 -8.00 47.07 16.56
N THR A 358 -7.79 48.32 16.13
CA THR A 358 -7.23 49.39 16.96
C THR A 358 -8.23 49.97 17.95
N ASN A 359 -9.51 50.04 17.61
CA ASN A 359 -10.55 50.57 18.52
C ASN A 359 -10.94 49.63 19.69
N LYS A 360 -10.52 48.37 19.66
CA LYS A 360 -10.68 47.46 20.80
C LYS A 360 -9.62 47.64 21.89
N ARG A 361 -8.60 48.47 21.69
CA ARG A 361 -7.49 48.68 22.68
C ARG A 361 -7.57 49.93 23.53
N PHE A 362 -8.48 50.89 23.25
CA PHE A 362 -8.63 52.07 24.09
C PHE A 362 -10.10 52.32 24.43
N GLY A 363 -10.47 51.96 25.66
CA GLY A 363 -11.74 52.29 26.25
C GLY A 363 -11.89 53.78 26.47
N GLY A 364 -12.76 54.42 25.71
CA GLY A 364 -13.13 55.83 25.89
C GLY A 364 -14.55 56.08 25.39
N ARG A 365 -15.49 56.25 26.33
CA ARG A 365 -16.87 56.65 26.07
C ARG A 365 -16.91 57.99 25.31
N ARG A 366 -17.34 57.97 24.04
CA ARG A 366 -18.04 59.11 23.42
C ARG A 366 -19.21 58.60 22.59
N ARG A 367 -20.43 58.88 23.07
CA ARG A 367 -21.68 58.70 22.30
C ARG A 367 -21.65 59.69 21.11
N SER A 368 -21.52 59.15 19.90
CA SER A 368 -21.86 59.86 18.68
C SER A 368 -23.20 59.35 18.19
N LYS A 369 -24.18 60.24 18.09
CA LYS A 369 -25.47 60.01 17.38
C LYS A 369 -25.18 59.96 15.90
N TYR A 370 -25.11 58.78 15.33
CA TYR A 370 -25.25 58.57 13.87
C TYR A 370 -26.46 57.69 13.63
N ASN A 371 -27.29 58.12 12.68
CA ASN A 371 -28.53 57.47 12.27
C ASN A 371 -28.23 55.97 11.89
N THR A 372 -28.82 55.07 12.60
CA THR A 372 -28.72 53.63 12.42
C THR A 372 -29.35 53.14 11.09
N THR A 373 -30.20 53.94 10.48
CA THR A 373 -30.89 53.58 9.23
C THR A 373 -29.98 53.50 7.99
N SER A 374 -28.88 54.25 7.94
CA SER A 374 -27.99 54.28 6.78
C SER A 374 -26.99 53.10 6.80
N ALA A 375 -26.62 52.58 7.96
CA ALA A 375 -25.64 51.51 8.05
C ALA A 375 -26.27 50.13 7.77
N GLU A 376 -27.53 49.91 8.19
CA GLU A 376 -28.24 48.68 7.86
C GLU A 376 -28.65 48.61 6.39
N THR A 377 -29.05 49.73 5.76
CA THR A 377 -29.41 49.79 4.32
C THR A 377 -28.17 49.57 3.47
N VAL A 378 -27.01 50.18 3.83
CA VAL A 378 -25.74 49.98 3.11
C VAL A 378 -25.21 48.58 3.31
N ALA A 379 -25.37 47.98 4.50
CA ALA A 379 -25.00 46.61 4.75
C ALA A 379 -25.88 45.61 3.96
N THR A 380 -27.19 45.89 3.85
CA THR A 380 -28.14 45.06 3.08
C THR A 380 -27.93 45.17 1.57
N GLU A 381 -27.63 46.34 1.05
CA GLU A 381 -27.25 46.55 -0.39
C GLU A 381 -25.88 45.95 -0.70
N LEU A 382 -24.90 45.99 0.19
CA LEU A 382 -23.60 45.33 0.04
C LEU A 382 -23.74 43.82 0.00
N VAL A 383 -24.65 43.25 0.80
CA VAL A 383 -24.87 41.80 0.87
C VAL A 383 -25.62 41.27 -0.36
N SER A 384 -26.46 42.07 -1.02
CA SER A 384 -27.30 41.59 -2.12
C SER A 384 -26.59 41.48 -3.50
N HIS A 385 -25.34 41.94 -3.65
CA HIS A 385 -24.70 42.06 -4.97
C HIS A 385 -23.32 41.40 -5.11
N VAL A 386 -22.92 40.49 -4.20
CA VAL A 386 -21.51 40.05 -4.11
C VAL A 386 -21.32 38.53 -4.17
N ARG A 387 -22.17 37.84 -4.93
CA ARG A 387 -21.89 36.45 -5.25
C ARG A 387 -20.88 36.37 -6.38
N GLY A 388 -19.70 35.88 -6.09
CA GLY A 388 -18.66 35.61 -7.05
C GLY A 388 -18.78 34.21 -7.68
N PRO A 389 -17.88 33.87 -8.60
CA PRO A 389 -17.86 32.56 -9.20
C PRO A 389 -17.58 31.47 -8.14
N PRO A 390 -17.94 30.20 -8.42
CA PRO A 390 -17.55 29.08 -7.59
C PRO A 390 -16.03 29.07 -7.31
N LEU A 391 -15.63 28.61 -6.13
CA LEU A 391 -14.22 28.50 -5.73
C LEU A 391 -13.40 27.70 -6.76
N SER A 392 -14.00 26.69 -7.41
CA SER A 392 -13.37 25.91 -8.47
C SER A 392 -12.99 26.71 -9.72
N GLN A 393 -13.56 27.93 -9.90
CA GLN A 393 -13.26 28.83 -11.02
C GLN A 393 -12.14 29.83 -10.69
N VAL A 394 -11.73 29.93 -9.43
CA VAL A 394 -10.57 30.75 -9.03
C VAL A 394 -9.33 30.23 -9.76
N PRO A 395 -8.54 31.10 -10.43
CA PRO A 395 -7.48 30.68 -11.36
C PRO A 395 -6.51 29.65 -10.77
N GLN A 396 -6.07 29.81 -9.52
CA GLN A 396 -5.13 28.92 -8.84
C GLN A 396 -5.72 27.50 -8.69
N LEU A 397 -6.95 27.41 -8.19
CA LEU A 397 -7.61 26.11 -7.96
C LEU A 397 -8.05 25.46 -9.27
N ARG A 398 -8.54 26.26 -10.23
CA ARG A 398 -8.87 25.79 -11.59
C ARG A 398 -7.65 25.16 -12.25
N GLN A 399 -6.50 25.84 -12.21
CA GLN A 399 -5.25 25.30 -12.77
C GLN A 399 -4.82 24.02 -12.04
N LEU A 400 -4.91 24.00 -10.71
CA LEU A 400 -4.59 22.82 -9.92
C LEU A 400 -5.47 21.62 -10.32
N PHE A 401 -6.78 21.81 -10.48
CA PHE A 401 -7.70 20.75 -10.91
C PHE A 401 -7.39 20.25 -12.32
N LEU A 402 -7.04 21.12 -13.26
CA LEU A 402 -6.68 20.73 -14.63
C LEU A 402 -5.41 19.87 -14.64
N VAL A 403 -4.35 20.33 -13.99
CA VAL A 403 -3.08 19.59 -13.88
C VAL A 403 -3.28 18.26 -13.16
N ALA A 404 -4.01 18.27 -12.04
CA ALA A 404 -4.29 17.06 -11.28
C ALA A 404 -5.06 16.01 -12.09
N LYS A 405 -5.99 16.46 -12.96
CA LYS A 405 -6.75 15.55 -13.83
C LYS A 405 -5.88 14.94 -14.94
N GLN A 406 -5.00 15.72 -15.55
CA GLN A 406 -4.04 15.22 -16.54
C GLN A 406 -3.10 14.17 -15.93
N GLN A 407 -2.57 14.46 -14.74
CA GLN A 407 -1.73 13.51 -13.99
C GLN A 407 -2.49 12.23 -13.61
N GLU A 408 -3.78 12.34 -13.24
CA GLU A 408 -4.64 11.20 -12.94
C GLU A 408 -4.76 10.26 -14.13
N MET A 409 -5.11 10.80 -15.31
CA MET A 409 -5.25 10.01 -16.53
C MET A 409 -3.94 9.28 -16.90
N LYS A 410 -2.81 10.00 -16.83
CA LYS A 410 -1.50 9.45 -17.12
C LYS A 410 -1.12 8.31 -16.15
N MET A 411 -1.39 8.48 -14.85
CA MET A 411 -1.09 7.48 -13.83
C MET A 411 -2.07 6.29 -13.92
N ASP A 412 -3.35 6.51 -14.21
CA ASP A 412 -4.32 5.43 -14.44
C ASP A 412 -3.86 4.49 -15.57
N ALA A 413 -3.49 5.03 -16.72
CA ALA A 413 -3.00 4.26 -17.87
C ALA A 413 -1.74 3.45 -17.50
N PHE A 414 -0.79 4.09 -16.83
CA PHE A 414 0.44 3.43 -16.40
C PHE A 414 0.18 2.29 -15.40
N LEU A 415 -0.62 2.53 -14.35
CA LEU A 415 -0.93 1.52 -13.34
C LEU A 415 -1.69 0.32 -13.91
N VAL A 416 -2.62 0.54 -14.84
CA VAL A 416 -3.33 -0.54 -15.55
C VAL A 416 -2.34 -1.42 -16.31
N ASN A 417 -1.40 -0.82 -17.04
CA ASN A 417 -0.41 -1.56 -17.82
C ASN A 417 0.59 -2.33 -16.93
N VAL A 418 1.05 -1.72 -15.84
CA VAL A 418 1.92 -2.38 -14.85
C VAL A 418 1.20 -3.57 -14.19
N GLU A 419 -0.07 -3.39 -13.77
CA GLU A 419 -0.89 -4.47 -13.23
C GLU A 419 -1.03 -5.61 -14.24
N ARG A 420 -1.43 -5.32 -15.47
CA ARG A 420 -1.62 -6.33 -16.54
C ARG A 420 -0.35 -7.17 -16.74
N LYS A 421 0.81 -6.53 -16.91
CA LYS A 421 2.09 -7.25 -17.11
C LYS A 421 2.52 -8.03 -15.85
N LEU A 422 2.25 -7.51 -14.65
CA LEU A 422 2.52 -8.25 -13.41
C LEU A 422 1.58 -9.46 -13.25
N CYS A 423 0.30 -9.33 -13.55
CA CYS A 423 -0.66 -10.42 -13.50
C CYS A 423 -0.27 -11.57 -14.43
N ILE A 424 0.22 -11.27 -15.63
CA ILE A 424 0.76 -12.30 -16.56
C ILE A 424 1.94 -13.05 -15.92
N SER A 425 2.92 -12.32 -15.35
CA SER A 425 4.07 -12.94 -14.67
C SER A 425 3.66 -13.81 -13.47
N LEU A 426 2.66 -13.37 -12.69
CA LEU A 426 2.15 -14.10 -11.53
C LEU A 426 1.47 -15.40 -11.93
N ARG A 427 0.62 -15.40 -12.98
CA ARG A 427 -0.04 -16.62 -13.49
C ARG A 427 0.96 -17.62 -14.06
N LYS A 428 1.92 -17.14 -14.83
CA LYS A 428 2.99 -17.98 -15.40
C LYS A 428 4.01 -18.43 -14.36
N LYS A 429 3.97 -17.87 -13.14
CA LYS A 429 4.98 -18.07 -12.09
C LYS A 429 6.39 -17.72 -12.58
N GLU A 430 6.48 -16.74 -13.47
CA GLU A 430 7.73 -16.22 -14.01
C GLU A 430 8.25 -15.04 -13.19
N ARG A 431 9.55 -14.85 -13.25
CA ARG A 431 10.19 -13.67 -12.64
C ARG A 431 9.80 -12.41 -13.43
N ALA A 432 9.45 -11.35 -12.71
CA ALA A 432 9.25 -10.04 -13.31
C ALA A 432 10.54 -9.58 -14.03
N SER A 433 10.41 -9.11 -15.27
CA SER A 433 11.53 -8.55 -16.03
C SER A 433 12.11 -7.32 -15.32
N LYS A 434 13.37 -6.96 -15.64
CA LYS A 434 13.98 -5.74 -15.07
C LYS A 434 13.13 -4.50 -15.35
N SER A 435 12.62 -4.36 -16.58
CA SER A 435 11.73 -3.25 -16.95
C SER A 435 10.47 -3.21 -16.09
N LEU A 436 9.83 -4.35 -15.85
CA LEU A 436 8.64 -4.42 -14.98
C LEU A 436 8.99 -4.10 -13.52
N VAL A 437 10.14 -4.55 -13.01
CA VAL A 437 10.61 -4.23 -11.65
C VAL A 437 10.85 -2.73 -11.49
N ASP A 438 11.46 -2.08 -12.48
CA ASP A 438 11.71 -0.64 -12.49
C ASP A 438 10.37 0.14 -12.59
N ALA A 439 9.43 -0.33 -13.43
CA ALA A 439 8.08 0.24 -13.55
C ALA A 439 7.27 0.12 -12.24
N ILE A 440 7.35 -1.01 -11.54
CA ILE A 440 6.73 -1.20 -10.22
C ILE A 440 7.31 -0.23 -9.18
N ALA A 441 8.62 0.00 -9.21
CA ALA A 441 9.27 0.96 -8.33
C ALA A 441 8.81 2.39 -8.65
N ALA A 442 8.80 2.79 -9.93
CA ALA A 442 8.32 4.09 -10.38
C ALA A 442 6.83 4.30 -10.03
N ALA A 443 5.98 3.29 -10.23
CA ALA A 443 4.57 3.32 -9.86
C ALA A 443 4.38 3.65 -8.37
N LYS A 444 5.10 2.93 -7.49
CA LYS A 444 4.99 3.16 -6.05
C LYS A 444 5.53 4.53 -5.64
N ILE A 445 6.67 4.94 -6.16
CA ILE A 445 7.26 6.25 -5.84
C ILE A 445 6.31 7.37 -6.27
N LEU A 446 5.95 7.43 -7.54
CA LEU A 446 5.21 8.57 -8.09
C LEU A 446 3.75 8.62 -7.67
N ALA A 447 3.05 7.48 -7.61
CA ALA A 447 1.65 7.48 -7.16
C ALA A 447 1.51 7.98 -5.72
N VAL A 448 2.49 7.71 -4.86
CA VAL A 448 2.49 8.17 -3.47
C VAL A 448 2.91 9.64 -3.37
N GLU A 449 4.01 10.04 -4.02
CA GLU A 449 4.51 11.42 -3.95
C GLU A 449 3.53 12.42 -4.61
N ASP A 450 2.98 12.10 -5.78
CA ASP A 450 1.99 12.95 -6.47
C ASP A 450 0.68 13.07 -5.65
N ALA A 451 0.31 12.02 -4.90
CA ALA A 451 -0.84 12.08 -4.01
C ALA A 451 -0.59 12.96 -2.79
N ILE A 452 0.61 12.91 -2.21
CA ILE A 452 1.02 13.78 -1.10
C ILE A 452 1.04 15.25 -1.54
N ASP A 453 1.69 15.54 -2.68
CA ASP A 453 1.77 16.90 -3.23
C ASP A 453 0.38 17.49 -3.50
N LEU A 454 -0.47 16.75 -4.21
CA LEU A 454 -1.83 17.20 -4.48
C LEU A 454 -2.64 17.42 -3.20
N THR A 455 -2.53 16.53 -2.21
CA THR A 455 -3.23 16.67 -0.92
C THR A 455 -2.80 17.96 -0.22
N HIS A 456 -1.51 18.26 -0.21
CA HIS A 456 -0.98 19.47 0.40
C HIS A 456 -1.49 20.73 -0.32
N ARG A 457 -1.43 20.76 -1.64
CA ARG A 457 -1.92 21.89 -2.46
C ARG A 457 -3.43 22.10 -2.30
N LEU A 458 -4.23 21.03 -2.31
CA LEU A 458 -5.67 21.14 -2.09
C LEU A 458 -5.99 21.72 -0.71
N ARG A 459 -5.24 21.36 0.33
CA ARG A 459 -5.37 21.96 1.66
C ARG A 459 -5.15 23.48 1.64
N GLN A 460 -4.11 23.92 0.96
CA GLN A 460 -3.79 25.36 0.85
C GLN A 460 -4.90 26.14 0.15
N GLU A 461 -5.40 25.61 -0.96
CA GLU A 461 -6.38 26.32 -1.81
C GLU A 461 -7.82 26.23 -1.29
N THR A 462 -8.14 25.27 -0.40
CA THR A 462 -9.49 25.13 0.16
C THR A 462 -9.61 25.66 1.60
N GLY A 463 -8.48 25.97 2.23
CA GLY A 463 -8.43 26.58 3.55
C GLY A 463 -9.08 25.73 4.64
N SER A 464 -9.94 26.35 5.46
CA SER A 464 -10.56 25.71 6.63
C SER A 464 -11.43 24.48 6.33
N TYR A 465 -11.91 24.32 5.10
CA TYR A 465 -12.60 23.09 4.68
C TYR A 465 -11.72 21.85 4.93
N ALA A 466 -10.42 21.96 4.67
CA ALA A 466 -9.49 20.83 4.87
C ALA A 466 -9.20 20.48 6.34
N LEU A 467 -9.74 21.26 7.29
CA LEU A 467 -9.66 20.97 8.73
C LEU A 467 -10.95 20.31 9.26
N MET A 468 -11.99 20.23 8.42
CA MET A 468 -13.26 19.62 8.84
C MET A 468 -13.17 18.09 8.76
N ALA A 469 -13.83 17.41 9.70
CA ALA A 469 -14.01 15.97 9.67
C ALA A 469 -14.83 15.53 8.45
N HIS A 470 -14.65 14.31 8.01
CA HIS A 470 -15.34 13.70 6.88
C HIS A 470 -15.03 14.34 5.51
N THR A 471 -13.97 15.12 5.41
CA THR A 471 -13.48 15.64 4.13
C THR A 471 -12.54 14.68 3.42
N GLY A 472 -11.92 13.77 4.17
CA GLY A 472 -10.89 12.84 3.74
C GLY A 472 -9.47 13.35 4.03
N PHE A 473 -9.28 14.64 4.29
CA PHE A 473 -7.97 15.19 4.66
C PHE A 473 -7.45 14.66 5.99
N GLU A 474 -8.34 14.30 6.91
CA GLU A 474 -8.01 13.66 8.21
C GLU A 474 -7.27 12.33 8.05
N HIS A 475 -7.41 11.67 6.89
CA HIS A 475 -6.75 10.41 6.58
C HIS A 475 -5.49 10.57 5.71
N SER A 476 -5.00 11.78 5.50
CA SER A 476 -3.84 12.05 4.62
C SER A 476 -2.57 11.30 5.04
N ASP A 477 -2.40 10.98 6.32
CA ASP A 477 -1.28 10.18 6.81
C ASP A 477 -1.28 8.73 6.29
N PHE A 478 -2.38 8.27 5.69
CA PHE A 478 -2.39 7.04 4.90
C PHE A 478 -1.34 7.08 3.78
N LEU A 479 -1.16 8.21 3.13
CA LEU A 479 -0.15 8.37 2.08
C LEU A 479 1.27 8.24 2.64
N ILE A 480 1.49 8.69 3.88
CA ILE A 480 2.76 8.49 4.57
C ILE A 480 2.96 7.00 4.92
N CYS A 481 1.90 6.30 5.35
CA CYS A 481 1.97 4.84 5.50
C CYS A 481 2.33 4.15 4.18
N CYS A 482 1.72 4.57 3.05
CA CYS A 482 2.05 4.06 1.71
C CYS A 482 3.52 4.28 1.35
N LYS A 483 4.14 5.38 1.81
CA LYS A 483 5.55 5.66 1.57
C LYS A 483 6.48 4.63 2.22
N PHE A 484 6.12 4.12 3.40
CA PHE A 484 6.92 3.15 4.15
C PHE A 484 6.58 1.69 3.83
N ALA A 485 5.31 1.38 3.53
CA ALA A 485 4.83 0.03 3.31
C ALA A 485 5.44 -0.63 2.05
N GLU A 486 5.57 -1.96 2.07
CA GLU A 486 6.08 -2.79 0.96
C GLU A 486 7.47 -2.40 0.43
N GLY A 487 8.27 -1.83 1.33
CA GLY A 487 9.58 -1.27 1.05
C GLY A 487 9.54 0.24 0.87
N ASP A 488 10.34 0.92 1.66
CA ASP A 488 10.40 2.38 1.73
C ASP A 488 10.71 3.03 0.37
N SER A 489 9.98 4.11 0.01
CA SER A 489 10.16 4.81 -1.26
C SER A 489 11.58 5.35 -1.43
N ARG A 490 12.23 5.83 -0.35
CA ARG A 490 13.62 6.33 -0.40
C ARG A 490 14.61 5.23 -0.75
N ILE A 491 14.37 4.00 -0.28
CA ILE A 491 15.21 2.84 -0.65
C ILE A 491 15.00 2.47 -2.12
N LEU A 492 13.76 2.58 -2.63
CA LEU A 492 13.46 2.35 -4.04
C LEU A 492 14.10 3.42 -4.93
N GLU A 493 14.04 4.68 -4.54
CA GLU A 493 14.71 5.80 -5.23
C GLU A 493 16.22 5.56 -5.30
N LEU A 494 16.88 5.26 -4.18
CA LEU A 494 18.31 4.95 -4.15
C LEU A 494 18.66 3.73 -5.02
N LYS A 495 17.80 2.71 -5.04
CA LYS A 495 17.99 1.55 -5.92
C LYS A 495 17.89 1.97 -7.38
N LEU A 496 16.87 2.73 -7.76
CA LEU A 496 16.68 3.20 -9.14
C LEU A 496 17.88 4.04 -9.60
N ALA A 497 18.30 5.00 -8.80
CA ALA A 497 19.48 5.82 -9.10
C ALA A 497 20.76 4.97 -9.28
N ARG A 498 21.00 3.99 -8.38
CA ARG A 498 22.14 3.07 -8.50
C ARG A 498 22.07 2.23 -9.78
N ASP A 499 20.90 1.76 -10.15
CA ASP A 499 20.71 0.97 -11.37
C ASP A 499 20.97 1.83 -12.61
N ARG A 500 20.53 3.11 -12.63
CA ARG A 500 20.83 4.08 -13.72
C ARG A 500 22.31 4.44 -13.83
N VAL A 501 23.00 4.58 -12.70
CA VAL A 501 24.46 4.81 -12.69
C VAL A 501 25.23 3.60 -13.20
N LYS A 502 24.77 2.36 -12.88
CA LYS A 502 25.43 1.13 -13.33
C LYS A 502 25.16 0.80 -14.79
N THR A 503 23.95 1.04 -15.27
CA THR A 503 23.50 0.65 -16.61
C THR A 503 22.73 1.80 -17.23
N LYS A 504 23.31 2.39 -18.28
CA LYS A 504 22.63 3.46 -19.03
C LYS A 504 21.29 2.96 -19.58
N ASN A 505 20.25 3.79 -19.45
CA ASN A 505 18.98 3.53 -20.12
C ASN A 505 19.15 3.72 -21.64
N PRO A 506 18.77 2.76 -22.50
CA PRO A 506 18.83 2.93 -23.95
C PRO A 506 18.03 4.13 -24.46
N ASN A 507 16.89 4.41 -23.80
CA ASN A 507 15.96 5.50 -24.12
C ASN A 507 16.17 6.73 -23.22
N GLU A 508 17.39 6.94 -22.69
CA GLU A 508 17.71 8.02 -21.77
C GLU A 508 17.45 9.38 -22.44
N ARG A 509 16.55 10.15 -21.85
CA ARG A 509 16.23 11.53 -22.26
C ARG A 509 17.24 12.52 -21.66
N GLU A 510 17.35 13.71 -22.27
CA GLU A 510 18.32 14.74 -21.87
C GLU A 510 18.33 15.05 -20.37
N PRO A 511 17.20 15.28 -19.67
CA PRO A 511 17.22 15.55 -18.24
C PRO A 511 17.77 14.38 -17.40
N GLU A 512 17.45 13.12 -17.75
CA GLU A 512 17.97 11.94 -17.08
C GLU A 512 19.48 11.79 -17.28
N ARG A 513 19.96 12.03 -18.51
CA ARG A 513 21.38 12.01 -18.85
C ARG A 513 22.17 13.02 -18.01
N VAL A 514 21.70 14.27 -17.97
CA VAL A 514 22.37 15.36 -17.22
C VAL A 514 22.44 15.03 -15.73
N ALA A 515 21.33 14.60 -15.13
CA ALA A 515 21.27 14.24 -13.72
C ALA A 515 22.20 13.05 -13.39
N ARG A 516 22.23 12.03 -14.27
CA ARG A 516 23.09 10.86 -14.10
C ARG A 516 24.57 11.21 -14.19
N GLU A 517 24.97 12.01 -15.18
CA GLU A 517 26.36 12.45 -15.35
C GLU A 517 26.83 13.28 -14.17
N LYS A 518 26.03 14.25 -13.72
CA LYS A 518 26.27 15.06 -12.51
C LYS A 518 26.52 14.18 -11.28
N LEU A 519 25.68 13.15 -11.06
CA LEU A 519 25.86 12.23 -9.94
C LEU A 519 27.15 11.40 -10.08
N ILE A 520 27.46 10.89 -11.28
CA ILE A 520 28.67 10.10 -11.54
C ILE A 520 29.94 10.95 -11.28
N GLU A 521 29.96 12.18 -11.78
CA GLU A 521 31.06 13.12 -11.54
C GLU A 521 31.27 13.40 -10.05
N GLY A 522 30.16 13.68 -9.33
CA GLY A 522 30.18 13.89 -7.89
C GLY A 522 30.70 12.67 -7.12
N LEU A 523 30.28 11.46 -7.46
CA LEU A 523 30.78 10.23 -6.85
C LEU A 523 32.26 10.00 -7.11
N ARG A 524 32.75 10.27 -8.34
CA ARG A 524 34.17 10.18 -8.69
C ARG A 524 35.01 11.20 -7.92
N ALA A 525 34.56 12.45 -7.84
CA ALA A 525 35.24 13.49 -7.09
C ALA A 525 35.38 13.15 -5.59
N ASP A 526 34.30 12.62 -4.98
CA ASP A 526 34.34 12.20 -3.58
C ASP A 526 35.30 11.01 -3.35
N GLN A 527 35.34 10.05 -4.28
CA GLN A 527 36.30 8.93 -4.23
C GLN A 527 37.76 9.40 -4.42
N ALA A 528 37.98 10.36 -5.30
CA ALA A 528 39.32 10.96 -5.48
C ALA A 528 39.80 11.68 -4.20
N GLN A 529 38.89 12.14 -3.35
CA GLN A 529 39.17 12.69 -2.01
C GLN A 529 39.34 11.60 -0.92
N GLY A 530 39.41 10.33 -1.29
CA GLY A 530 39.62 9.20 -0.37
C GLY A 530 38.36 8.68 0.33
N MET A 531 37.17 9.10 -0.11
CA MET A 531 35.92 8.56 0.46
C MET A 531 35.65 7.15 -0.06
N THR A 532 35.13 6.30 0.83
CA THR A 532 34.59 5.01 0.37
C THR A 532 33.31 5.26 -0.46
N ILE A 533 33.04 4.38 -1.41
CA ILE A 533 31.84 4.48 -2.28
C ILE A 533 30.55 4.61 -1.47
N GLN A 534 30.44 3.93 -0.33
CA GLN A 534 29.27 4.02 0.55
C GLN A 534 29.11 5.41 1.17
N LYS A 535 30.24 6.04 1.59
CA LYS A 535 30.22 7.41 2.11
C LYS A 535 29.87 8.42 1.01
N ALA A 536 30.43 8.24 -0.19
CA ALA A 536 30.13 9.08 -1.35
C ALA A 536 28.62 9.03 -1.71
N TRP A 537 28.00 7.84 -1.79
CA TRP A 537 26.57 7.71 -2.00
C TRP A 537 25.73 8.38 -0.90
N ARG A 538 26.14 8.31 0.37
CA ARG A 538 25.46 9.01 1.46
C ARG A 538 25.58 10.53 1.35
N ARG A 539 26.71 11.03 0.89
CA ARG A 539 26.93 12.48 0.67
C ARG A 539 26.10 13.02 -0.49
N ARG A 540 25.99 12.24 -1.57
CA ARG A 540 25.27 12.60 -2.82
C ARG A 540 23.79 12.18 -2.82
N TRP A 541 23.17 12.11 -1.66
CA TRP A 541 21.79 11.63 -1.55
C TRP A 541 20.77 12.50 -2.33
N ARG A 542 21.02 13.83 -2.42
CA ARG A 542 20.12 14.76 -3.14
C ARG A 542 20.16 14.50 -4.63
N GLU A 543 21.35 14.43 -5.21
CA GLU A 543 21.56 14.12 -6.63
C GLU A 543 21.03 12.72 -6.97
N ALA A 544 21.14 11.77 -6.05
CA ALA A 544 20.59 10.43 -6.24
C ALA A 544 19.05 10.44 -6.27
N TYR A 545 18.38 11.22 -5.40
CA TYR A 545 16.93 11.35 -5.42
C TYR A 545 16.44 12.15 -6.63
N GLU A 546 17.14 13.21 -7.04
CA GLU A 546 16.86 13.98 -8.26
C GLU A 546 16.90 13.05 -9.49
N LEU A 547 17.96 12.26 -9.66
CA LEU A 547 18.04 11.27 -10.73
C LEU A 547 16.91 10.24 -10.66
N ALA A 548 16.58 9.74 -9.47
CA ALA A 548 15.54 8.74 -9.30
C ALA A 548 14.15 9.27 -9.69
N GLU A 549 13.82 10.49 -9.33
CA GLU A 549 12.56 11.13 -9.71
C GLU A 549 12.45 11.31 -11.23
N ILE A 550 13.49 11.86 -11.86
CA ILE A 550 13.53 12.06 -13.31
C ILE A 550 13.39 10.71 -14.03
N ALA A 551 14.15 9.70 -13.60
CA ALA A 551 14.09 8.36 -14.17
C ALA A 551 12.71 7.69 -13.97
N ALA A 552 12.08 7.88 -12.80
CA ALA A 552 10.75 7.34 -12.55
C ALA A 552 9.69 7.96 -13.48
N ARG A 553 9.75 9.29 -13.70
CA ARG A 553 8.86 9.99 -14.63
C ARG A 553 9.09 9.55 -16.08
N ALA A 554 10.34 9.40 -16.50
CA ALA A 554 10.69 8.87 -17.82
C ALA A 554 10.14 7.44 -18.04
N ILE A 555 10.21 6.57 -17.02
CA ILE A 555 9.62 5.22 -17.08
C ILE A 555 8.11 5.28 -17.32
N VAL A 556 7.40 6.19 -16.64
CA VAL A 556 5.93 6.35 -16.83
C VAL A 556 5.63 6.78 -18.27
N ASP A 557 6.41 7.72 -18.81
CA ASP A 557 6.24 8.20 -20.18
C ASP A 557 6.48 7.08 -21.20
N ASP A 558 7.62 6.40 -21.10
CA ASP A 558 8.01 5.31 -21.99
C ASP A 558 6.97 4.15 -22.00
N TRP A 559 6.43 3.81 -20.81
CA TRP A 559 5.44 2.75 -20.70
C TRP A 559 4.08 3.12 -21.28
N ASN A 560 3.65 4.38 -21.14
CA ASN A 560 2.40 4.86 -21.74
C ASN A 560 2.55 4.97 -23.26
N GLU A 561 3.67 5.50 -23.79
CA GLU A 561 3.96 5.55 -25.22
C GLU A 561 3.96 4.14 -25.84
N GLN A 562 4.56 3.15 -25.16
CA GLN A 562 4.54 1.75 -25.62
C GLN A 562 3.13 1.15 -25.61
N ALA A 563 2.32 1.43 -24.58
CA ALA A 563 0.95 0.92 -24.50
C ALA A 563 0.06 1.49 -25.63
N ASP A 564 0.21 2.78 -25.93
CA ASP A 564 -0.50 3.43 -27.03
C ASP A 564 -0.09 2.84 -28.39
N ALA A 565 1.19 2.53 -28.58
CA ALA A 565 1.69 1.90 -29.79
C ALA A 565 1.18 0.43 -29.94
N GLU A 566 1.16 -0.36 -28.84
CA GLU A 566 0.59 -1.71 -28.82
C GLU A 566 -0.90 -1.67 -29.19
N HIS A 567 -1.68 -0.76 -28.61
CA HIS A 567 -3.12 -0.62 -28.87
C HIS A 567 -3.42 -0.22 -30.31
N ASN A 568 -2.67 0.73 -30.85
CA ASN A 568 -2.81 1.15 -32.25
C ASN A 568 -2.50 0.00 -33.24
N ALA A 569 -1.45 -0.80 -32.94
CA ALA A 569 -1.11 -1.96 -33.75
C ALA A 569 -2.21 -3.04 -33.72
N GLU A 570 -2.80 -3.32 -32.55
CA GLU A 570 -3.93 -4.24 -32.42
C GLU A 570 -5.17 -3.75 -33.19
N GLN A 571 -5.47 -2.45 -33.16
CA GLN A 571 -6.58 -1.88 -33.95
C GLN A 571 -6.35 -1.98 -35.45
N ILE A 572 -5.12 -1.81 -35.92
CA ILE A 572 -4.79 -1.95 -37.34
C ILE A 572 -4.96 -3.41 -37.75
N LEU A 573 -4.44 -4.37 -36.96
CA LEU A 573 -4.57 -5.80 -37.25
C LEU A 573 -6.02 -6.30 -37.21
N SER A 574 -6.87 -5.72 -36.36
CA SER A 574 -8.28 -6.09 -36.29
C SER A 574 -9.12 -5.55 -37.47
N ARG A 575 -8.58 -4.60 -38.23
CA ARG A 575 -9.21 -4.02 -39.45
C ARG A 575 -8.71 -4.67 -40.74
N LEU A 576 -7.59 -5.38 -40.69
CA LEU A 576 -7.07 -6.23 -41.76
C LEU A 576 -7.65 -7.64 -41.67
#